data_78700c8d5c4a4a6797d38da2d7558bd4
#
_entry.id   78700c8d5c4a4a6797d38da2d7558bd4
#
_cell.length_a   1.000
_cell.length_b   1.000
_cell.length_c   1.000
_cell.angle_alpha   90.00
_cell.angle_beta   90.00
_cell.angle_gamma   90.00
#
_symmetry.space_group_name_H-M   'P 1'
#
loop_
_entity.id
_entity.type
_entity.pdbx_description
1 polymer ?
#
loop_
_entity_poly.entity_id
_entity_poly.type
_entity_poly.pdbx_seq_one_letter_code
_entity_poly.pdbx_strand_id
1 'polypeptide(L)'
;TSALIKKLNRGSGVTLPGYVARLIDPNILSVMASQIREKTIVTMGTNGKTTTNAILYKALKAEGKTVIINRTGANMLNGIISAFVLATDKHGQLNADYACIEVDEIASVGVLPQLKPDCALLTNISRDQLDRFGEVDITFDKLKTAVTSVPDTTLIINCDDILSYSLAETSG
;
A
#
# COMPACT_ATOMS: atom_id res chain seq x y z
N THR A 1 -22.22 10.92 4.36
CA THR A 1 -20.82 11.36 4.12
C THR A 1 -20.19 10.59 2.94
N SER A 2 -20.30 9.28 2.85
CA SER A 2 -19.70 8.48 1.75
C SER A 2 -20.32 8.79 0.37
N ALA A 3 -21.62 9.11 0.30
CA ALA A 3 -22.30 9.48 -0.95
C ALA A 3 -21.80 10.82 -1.53
N LEU A 4 -21.50 11.80 -0.68
CA LEU A 4 -20.95 13.10 -1.09
C LEU A 4 -19.53 12.96 -1.63
N ILE A 5 -18.71 12.14 -0.97
CA ILE A 5 -17.31 11.85 -1.35
C ILE A 5 -17.26 11.11 -2.70
N LYS A 6 -18.18 10.14 -2.92
CA LYS A 6 -18.31 9.45 -4.22
C LYS A 6 -18.72 10.37 -5.37
N LYS A 7 -19.48 11.42 -5.10
CA LYS A 7 -19.92 12.40 -6.12
C LYS A 7 -18.81 13.37 -6.55
N LEU A 8 -17.84 13.65 -5.66
CA LEU A 8 -16.68 14.51 -5.93
C LEU A 8 -15.60 13.85 -6.82
N ASN A 9 -15.73 12.56 -7.12
CA ASN A 9 -14.73 11.78 -7.88
C ASN A 9 -14.82 11.95 -9.42
N ARG A 10 -15.43 13.01 -9.92
CA ARG A 10 -15.58 13.30 -11.37
C ARG A 10 -14.48 14.19 -11.96
N GLY A 11 -13.25 14.10 -11.48
CA GLY A 11 -12.11 14.81 -12.09
C GLY A 11 -10.89 14.78 -11.17
N SER A 12 -9.72 14.50 -11.68
CA SER A 12 -8.33 14.60 -11.11
C SER A 12 -8.10 14.42 -9.59
N GLY A 13 -9.10 14.06 -8.80
CA GLY A 13 -9.09 14.02 -7.34
C GLY A 13 -9.07 12.61 -6.75
N VAL A 14 -8.24 11.69 -7.28
CA VAL A 14 -8.13 10.30 -6.76
C VAL A 14 -7.73 10.27 -5.27
N THR A 15 -7.07 11.32 -4.79
CA THR A 15 -6.55 11.43 -3.42
C THR A 15 -7.44 12.27 -2.49
N LEU A 16 -8.40 13.03 -3.03
CA LEU A 16 -9.25 13.93 -2.24
C LEU A 16 -10.11 13.22 -1.18
N PRO A 17 -10.76 12.07 -1.47
CA PRO A 17 -11.51 11.36 -0.45
C PRO A 17 -10.66 10.96 0.75
N GLY A 18 -9.43 10.46 0.51
CA GLY A 18 -8.51 10.08 1.57
C GLY A 18 -7.97 11.27 2.35
N TYR A 19 -7.68 12.38 1.67
CA TYR A 19 -7.27 13.60 2.33
C TYR A 19 -8.36 14.12 3.31
N VAL A 20 -9.60 14.19 2.87
CA VAL A 20 -10.73 14.61 3.71
C VAL A 20 -10.96 13.63 4.87
N ALA A 21 -10.92 12.34 4.60
CA ALA A 21 -11.08 11.32 5.65
C ALA A 21 -10.00 11.45 6.73
N ARG A 22 -8.75 11.66 6.34
CA ARG A 22 -7.62 11.83 7.26
C ARG A 22 -7.69 13.14 8.07
N LEU A 23 -8.29 14.19 7.53
CA LEU A 23 -8.53 15.42 8.31
C LEU A 23 -9.57 15.20 9.43
N ILE A 24 -10.54 14.31 9.20
CA ILE A 24 -11.58 13.98 10.19
C ILE A 24 -11.00 13.02 11.24
N ASP A 25 -10.26 11.99 10.80
CA ASP A 25 -9.60 11.02 11.67
C ASP A 25 -8.21 10.68 11.14
N PRO A 26 -7.13 11.15 11.79
CA PRO A 26 -5.75 10.83 11.40
C PRO A 26 -5.42 9.34 11.40
N ASN A 27 -6.15 8.51 12.15
CA ASN A 27 -5.96 7.06 12.26
C ASN A 27 -6.89 6.27 11.34
N ILE A 28 -7.60 6.93 10.44
CA ILE A 28 -8.62 6.30 9.59
C ILE A 28 -8.11 5.08 8.82
N LEU A 29 -6.85 5.09 8.37
CA LEU A 29 -6.27 3.95 7.67
C LEU A 29 -6.20 2.71 8.56
N SER A 30 -5.75 2.85 9.80
CA SER A 30 -5.70 1.74 10.76
C SER A 30 -7.08 1.18 11.07
N VAL A 31 -8.07 2.07 11.27
CA VAL A 31 -9.46 1.70 11.52
C VAL A 31 -10.04 0.92 10.34
N MET A 32 -9.74 1.34 9.12
CA MET A 32 -10.27 0.68 7.93
C MET A 32 -9.52 -0.62 7.63
N ALA A 33 -8.20 -0.64 7.78
CA ALA A 33 -7.39 -1.84 7.57
C ALA A 33 -7.80 -2.99 8.49
N SER A 34 -8.14 -2.69 9.74
CA SER A 34 -8.60 -3.69 10.72
C SER A 34 -9.93 -4.37 10.35
N GLN A 35 -10.66 -3.88 9.35
CA GLN A 35 -11.89 -4.48 8.85
C GLN A 35 -11.65 -5.48 7.71
N ILE A 36 -10.42 -5.64 7.21
CA ILE A 36 -10.07 -6.66 6.22
C ILE A 36 -10.19 -8.04 6.87
N ARG A 37 -10.93 -8.95 6.24
CA ARG A 37 -11.32 -10.23 6.86
C ARG A 37 -10.21 -11.27 6.85
N GLU A 38 -9.41 -11.32 5.79
CA GLU A 38 -8.38 -12.35 5.63
C GLU A 38 -6.99 -11.74 5.70
N LYS A 39 -6.52 -11.04 4.64
CA LYS A 39 -5.14 -10.57 4.56
C LYS A 39 -5.00 -9.20 3.89
N THR A 40 -4.08 -8.41 4.41
CA THR A 40 -3.56 -7.21 3.75
C THR A 40 -2.17 -7.50 3.18
N ILE A 41 -2.01 -7.33 1.87
CA ILE A 41 -0.78 -7.56 1.12
C ILE A 41 -0.31 -6.22 0.57
N VAL A 42 0.92 -5.84 0.86
CA VAL A 42 1.57 -4.63 0.35
C VAL A 42 2.59 -5.00 -0.72
N THR A 43 2.62 -4.24 -1.81
CA THR A 43 3.66 -4.35 -2.85
C THR A 43 4.47 -3.06 -2.90
N MET A 44 5.78 -3.18 -2.72
CA MET A 44 6.76 -2.08 -2.72
C MET A 44 7.90 -2.39 -3.70
N GLY A 45 8.79 -1.42 -3.92
CA GLY A 45 9.99 -1.53 -4.73
C GLY A 45 9.96 -0.63 -5.96
N THR A 46 11.09 -0.39 -6.60
CA THR A 46 11.23 0.62 -7.64
C THR A 46 10.43 0.27 -8.89
N ASN A 47 10.54 -0.95 -9.40
CA ASN A 47 9.90 -1.40 -10.62
C ASN A 47 8.98 -2.60 -10.39
N GLY A 48 7.92 -2.72 -11.18
CA GLY A 48 7.04 -3.89 -11.18
C GLY A 48 5.91 -3.87 -10.15
N LYS A 49 5.83 -2.89 -9.25
CA LYS A 49 4.78 -2.77 -8.22
C LYS A 49 3.37 -2.94 -8.78
N THR A 50 3.00 -2.11 -9.74
CA THR A 50 1.66 -2.09 -10.34
C THR A 50 1.31 -3.41 -11.02
N THR A 51 2.28 -4.00 -11.75
CA THR A 51 2.07 -5.29 -12.43
C THR A 51 1.88 -6.42 -11.44
N THR A 52 2.74 -6.51 -10.43
CA THR A 52 2.65 -7.52 -9.38
C THR A 52 1.33 -7.40 -8.59
N ASN A 53 0.97 -6.18 -8.20
CA ASN A 53 -0.27 -5.92 -7.49
C ASN A 53 -1.51 -6.29 -8.34
N ALA A 54 -1.47 -6.01 -9.66
CA ALA A 54 -2.54 -6.39 -10.57
C ALA A 54 -2.64 -7.92 -10.77
N ILE A 55 -1.53 -8.65 -10.75
CA ILE A 55 -1.51 -10.13 -10.81
C ILE A 55 -2.16 -10.70 -9.55
N LEU A 56 -1.75 -10.25 -8.36
CA LEU A 56 -2.33 -10.66 -7.08
C LEU A 56 -3.84 -10.39 -7.04
N TYR A 57 -4.24 -9.18 -7.42
CA TYR A 57 -5.65 -8.81 -7.49
C TYR A 57 -6.46 -9.75 -8.40
N LYS A 58 -5.95 -10.04 -9.61
CA LYS A 58 -6.64 -10.90 -10.57
C LYS A 58 -6.73 -12.34 -10.07
N ALA A 59 -5.66 -12.86 -9.46
CA ALA A 59 -5.64 -14.22 -8.91
C ALA A 59 -6.69 -14.37 -7.79
N LEU A 60 -6.69 -13.46 -6.81
CA LEU A 60 -7.67 -13.48 -5.72
C LEU A 60 -9.11 -13.29 -6.21
N LYS A 61 -9.32 -12.44 -7.23
CA LYS A 61 -10.65 -12.27 -7.86
C LYS A 61 -11.11 -13.55 -8.58
N ALA A 62 -10.20 -14.31 -9.19
CA ALA A 62 -10.52 -15.59 -9.83
C ALA A 62 -10.94 -16.65 -8.80
N GLU A 63 -10.41 -16.58 -7.57
CA GLU A 63 -10.84 -17.39 -6.42
C GLU A 63 -12.13 -16.89 -5.75
N GLY A 64 -12.83 -15.93 -6.35
CA GLY A 64 -14.09 -15.39 -5.84
C GLY A 64 -13.95 -14.41 -4.67
N LYS A 65 -12.73 -13.98 -4.32
CA LYS A 65 -12.49 -13.08 -3.19
C LYS A 65 -12.88 -11.64 -3.50
N THR A 66 -13.30 -10.91 -2.46
CA THR A 66 -13.52 -9.47 -2.49
C THR A 66 -12.22 -8.76 -2.16
N VAL A 67 -11.70 -7.95 -3.09
CA VAL A 67 -10.35 -7.38 -2.98
C VAL A 67 -10.38 -5.86 -3.14
N ILE A 68 -9.78 -5.14 -2.21
CA ILE A 68 -9.47 -3.71 -2.33
C ILE A 68 -8.11 -3.57 -3.03
N ILE A 69 -8.05 -2.64 -3.97
CA ILE A 69 -6.82 -2.25 -4.67
C ILE A 69 -6.80 -0.73 -4.83
N ASN A 70 -5.65 -0.10 -4.64
CA ASN A 70 -5.50 1.31 -4.98
C ASN A 70 -5.25 1.48 -6.49
N ARG A 71 -5.71 2.61 -7.04
CA ARG A 71 -5.51 2.91 -8.47
C ARG A 71 -4.04 3.16 -8.76
N THR A 72 -3.63 2.85 -9.98
CA THR A 72 -2.28 3.16 -10.50
C THR A 72 -1.91 4.63 -10.22
N GLY A 73 -0.74 4.85 -9.64
CA GLY A 73 -0.27 6.18 -9.23
C GLY A 73 -0.86 6.73 -7.93
N ALA A 74 -1.79 6.02 -7.27
CA ALA A 74 -2.36 6.41 -5.98
C ALA A 74 -1.70 5.63 -4.82
N ASN A 75 -0.37 5.53 -4.83
CA ASN A 75 0.47 4.75 -3.93
C ASN A 75 0.99 5.52 -2.70
N MET A 76 0.61 6.80 -2.57
CA MET A 76 0.86 7.63 -1.40
C MET A 76 -0.29 7.54 -0.39
N LEU A 77 -0.06 7.91 0.86
CA LEU A 77 -1.00 7.75 1.98
C LEU A 77 -2.45 8.17 1.66
N ASN A 78 -2.65 9.37 1.12
CA ASN A 78 -4.02 9.85 0.81
C ASN A 78 -4.69 9.05 -0.32
N GLY A 79 -3.92 8.54 -1.29
CA GLY A 79 -4.42 7.67 -2.35
C GLY A 79 -4.85 6.30 -1.82
N ILE A 80 -4.05 5.74 -0.93
CA ILE A 80 -4.34 4.47 -0.26
C ILE A 80 -5.61 4.61 0.60
N ILE A 81 -5.70 5.63 1.45
CA ILE A 81 -6.91 5.91 2.24
C ILE A 81 -8.13 6.07 1.32
N SER A 82 -7.97 6.75 0.17
CA SER A 82 -9.07 6.88 -0.79
C SER A 82 -9.57 5.54 -1.31
N ALA A 83 -8.68 4.57 -1.55
CA ALA A 83 -9.07 3.24 -2.00
C ALA A 83 -9.96 2.53 -0.97
N PHE A 84 -9.60 2.61 0.31
CA PHE A 84 -10.41 2.07 1.40
C PHE A 84 -11.75 2.80 1.54
N VAL A 85 -11.74 4.15 1.58
CA VAL A 85 -12.97 4.97 1.69
C VAL A 85 -13.95 4.69 0.56
N LEU A 86 -13.45 4.56 -0.67
CA LEU A 86 -14.30 4.29 -1.83
C LEU A 86 -14.85 2.86 -1.86
N ALA A 87 -14.22 1.94 -1.15
CA ALA A 87 -14.66 0.55 -1.02
C ALA A 87 -15.72 0.35 0.08
N THR A 88 -15.95 1.35 0.95
CA THR A 88 -17.00 1.26 1.98
C THR A 88 -18.40 1.28 1.38
N ASP A 89 -19.31 0.62 2.07
CA ASP A 89 -20.74 0.73 1.84
C ASP A 89 -21.31 2.08 2.33
N LYS A 90 -22.65 2.23 2.26
CA LYS A 90 -23.34 3.43 2.72
C LYS A 90 -23.27 3.67 4.24
N HIS A 91 -22.93 2.66 5.00
CA HIS A 91 -22.77 2.70 6.46
C HIS A 91 -21.32 2.88 6.90
N GLY A 92 -20.37 2.98 5.95
CA GLY A 92 -18.94 3.09 6.23
C GLY A 92 -18.25 1.76 6.55
N GLN A 93 -18.90 0.63 6.28
CA GLN A 93 -18.35 -0.70 6.52
C GLN A 93 -17.59 -1.19 5.29
N LEU A 94 -16.42 -1.79 5.52
CA LEU A 94 -15.68 -2.51 4.50
C LEU A 94 -16.12 -3.97 4.47
N ASN A 95 -16.43 -4.45 3.26
CA ASN A 95 -16.78 -5.84 3.04
C ASN A 95 -15.79 -6.45 2.04
N ALA A 96 -14.54 -6.59 2.49
CA ALA A 96 -13.45 -7.12 1.69
C ALA A 96 -12.70 -8.23 2.42
N ASP A 97 -12.33 -9.26 1.65
CA ASP A 97 -11.52 -10.38 2.15
C ASP A 97 -10.05 -9.98 2.17
N TYR A 98 -9.58 -9.31 1.12
CA TYR A 98 -8.20 -8.92 0.95
C TYR A 98 -8.06 -7.42 0.62
N ALA A 99 -6.90 -6.87 0.98
CA ALA A 99 -6.41 -5.62 0.44
C ALA A 99 -5.06 -5.85 -0.24
N CYS A 100 -4.95 -5.55 -1.53
CA CYS A 100 -3.72 -5.58 -2.31
C CYS A 100 -3.31 -4.14 -2.59
N ILE A 101 -2.33 -3.63 -1.84
CA ILE A 101 -1.99 -2.22 -1.82
C ILE A 101 -0.59 -1.98 -2.37
N GLU A 102 -0.50 -1.21 -3.45
CA GLU A 102 0.75 -0.67 -3.93
C GLU A 102 1.16 0.52 -3.06
N VAL A 103 2.38 0.51 -2.54
CA VAL A 103 2.91 1.57 -1.67
C VAL A 103 4.21 2.11 -2.26
N ASP A 104 4.31 3.43 -2.31
CA ASP A 104 5.53 4.14 -2.66
C ASP A 104 6.58 3.95 -1.55
N GLU A 105 7.85 3.85 -1.92
CA GLU A 105 8.95 3.54 -1.02
C GLU A 105 9.10 4.58 0.10
N ILE A 106 8.97 5.85 -0.24
CA ILE A 106 9.06 6.96 0.73
C ILE A 106 7.79 6.98 1.61
N ALA A 107 6.62 6.74 1.01
CA ALA A 107 5.36 6.71 1.74
C ALA A 107 5.27 5.52 2.70
N SER A 108 6.02 4.44 2.46
CA SER A 108 5.99 3.20 3.25
C SER A 108 6.19 3.44 4.75
N VAL A 109 7.08 4.37 5.12
CA VAL A 109 7.37 4.73 6.53
C VAL A 109 6.10 5.20 7.28
N GLY A 110 5.23 5.94 6.61
CA GLY A 110 3.99 6.41 7.21
C GLY A 110 2.78 5.49 7.02
N VAL A 111 2.85 4.60 6.02
CA VAL A 111 1.73 3.71 5.64
C VAL A 111 1.79 2.38 6.40
N LEU A 112 2.95 1.70 6.43
CA LEU A 112 3.06 0.36 7.01
C LEU A 112 2.63 0.29 8.47
N PRO A 113 3.06 1.22 9.37
CA PRO A 113 2.65 1.20 10.77
C PRO A 113 1.14 1.30 10.98
N GLN A 114 0.44 2.02 10.07
CA GLN A 114 -1.01 2.16 10.12
C GLN A 114 -1.73 0.98 9.50
N LEU A 115 -1.18 0.45 8.40
CA LEU A 115 -1.79 -0.63 7.63
C LEU A 115 -1.57 -2.00 8.28
N LYS A 116 -0.41 -2.20 8.93
CA LYS A 116 0.04 -3.45 9.56
C LYS A 116 -0.23 -4.65 8.66
N PRO A 117 0.42 -4.70 7.49
CA PRO A 117 0.12 -5.73 6.50
C PRO A 117 0.52 -7.12 7.01
N ASP A 118 -0.20 -8.16 6.62
CA ASP A 118 0.18 -9.55 6.88
C ASP A 118 1.39 -9.96 6.04
N CYS A 119 1.51 -9.37 4.84
CA CYS A 119 2.58 -9.67 3.91
C CYS A 119 3.04 -8.39 3.19
N ALA A 120 4.33 -8.20 3.09
CA ALA A 120 4.97 -7.15 2.31
C ALA A 120 5.86 -7.77 1.24
N LEU A 121 5.55 -7.50 -0.03
CA LEU A 121 6.28 -7.96 -1.19
C LEU A 121 7.18 -6.84 -1.69
N LEU A 122 8.48 -7.09 -1.75
CA LEU A 122 9.48 -6.17 -2.29
C LEU A 122 10.00 -6.69 -3.64
N THR A 123 9.71 -5.98 -4.71
CA THR A 123 10.05 -6.40 -6.07
C THR A 123 11.54 -6.20 -6.39
N ASN A 124 12.06 -5.02 -6.16
CA ASN A 124 13.47 -4.66 -6.32
C ASN A 124 13.73 -3.25 -5.77
N ILE A 125 14.99 -2.96 -5.51
CA ILE A 125 15.48 -1.61 -5.17
C ILE A 125 16.52 -1.24 -6.22
N SER A 126 16.16 -0.38 -7.17
CA SER A 126 17.03 0.05 -8.24
C SER A 126 17.00 1.57 -8.40
N ARG A 127 17.97 2.11 -9.14
CA ARG A 127 17.94 3.52 -9.53
C ARG A 127 16.75 3.79 -10.43
N ASP A 128 16.02 4.84 -10.14
CA ASP A 128 15.06 5.38 -11.11
C ASP A 128 15.82 6.17 -12.20
N GLN A 129 15.22 6.28 -13.40
CA GLN A 129 15.86 6.88 -14.58
C GLN A 129 16.18 8.39 -14.44
N LEU A 130 15.73 9.04 -13.37
CA LEU A 130 15.90 10.47 -13.08
C LEU A 130 16.96 10.73 -11.99
N ASP A 131 18.07 10.06 -12.06
CA ASP A 131 19.21 10.05 -11.13
C ASP A 131 19.45 11.36 -10.36
N ARG A 132 19.19 11.30 -9.04
CA ARG A 132 19.85 12.15 -8.06
C ARG A 132 20.83 11.29 -7.23
N PHE A 133 22.05 11.78 -7.04
CA PHE A 133 23.06 11.13 -6.19
C PHE A 133 22.46 10.83 -4.80
N GLY A 134 22.56 9.58 -4.33
CA GLY A 134 22.07 9.17 -3.01
C GLY A 134 20.61 8.70 -2.93
N GLU A 135 19.87 8.66 -4.04
CA GLU A 135 18.44 8.30 -4.04
C GLU A 135 18.20 6.83 -3.66
N VAL A 136 19.11 5.93 -4.07
CA VAL A 136 19.03 4.50 -3.72
C VAL A 136 19.24 4.27 -2.23
N ASP A 137 20.21 4.96 -1.63
CA ASP A 137 20.49 4.85 -0.18
C ASP A 137 19.32 5.36 0.64
N ILE A 138 18.73 6.50 0.24
CA ILE A 138 17.55 7.07 0.89
C ILE A 138 16.36 6.11 0.77
N THR A 139 16.14 5.52 -0.40
CA THR A 139 15.06 4.56 -0.64
C THR A 139 15.25 3.31 0.21
N PHE A 140 16.47 2.77 0.26
CA PHE A 140 16.81 1.61 1.10
C PHE A 140 16.55 1.91 2.58
N ASP A 141 17.02 3.03 3.11
CA ASP A 141 16.84 3.42 4.50
C ASP A 141 15.36 3.61 4.87
N LYS A 142 14.57 4.18 3.95
CA LYS A 142 13.12 4.32 4.14
C LYS A 142 12.42 2.97 4.18
N LEU A 143 12.72 2.08 3.24
CA LEU A 143 12.17 0.73 3.23
C LEU A 143 12.58 -0.06 4.48
N LYS A 144 13.86 0.02 4.90
CA LYS A 144 14.36 -0.58 6.14
C LYS A 144 13.57 -0.08 7.35
N THR A 145 13.42 1.24 7.49
CA THR A 145 12.63 1.84 8.57
C THR A 145 11.19 1.33 8.56
N ALA A 146 10.56 1.29 7.39
CA ALA A 146 9.18 0.85 7.23
C ALA A 146 9.00 -0.61 7.62
N VAL A 147 9.85 -1.52 7.12
CA VAL A 147 9.75 -2.96 7.39
C VAL A 147 10.02 -3.25 8.87
N THR A 148 11.04 -2.62 9.46
CA THR A 148 11.36 -2.77 10.89
C THR A 148 10.22 -2.30 11.81
N SER A 149 9.37 -1.38 11.33
CA SER A 149 8.20 -0.89 12.11
C SER A 149 7.05 -1.90 12.21
N VAL A 150 7.09 -2.98 11.44
CA VAL A 150 6.03 -4.01 11.36
C VAL A 150 6.63 -5.42 11.47
N PRO A 151 7.20 -5.80 12.60
CA PRO A 151 7.98 -7.04 12.76
C PRO A 151 7.16 -8.32 12.55
N ASP A 152 5.84 -8.27 12.72
CA ASP A 152 4.95 -9.41 12.51
C ASP A 152 4.57 -9.63 11.03
N THR A 153 5.00 -8.73 10.14
CA THR A 153 4.72 -8.81 8.70
C THR A 153 5.65 -9.83 8.02
N THR A 154 5.10 -10.77 7.26
CA THR A 154 5.90 -11.66 6.42
C THR A 154 6.49 -10.87 5.25
N LEU A 155 7.81 -10.75 5.19
CA LEU A 155 8.51 -10.10 4.09
C LEU A 155 8.82 -11.10 2.98
N ILE A 156 8.34 -10.84 1.77
CA ILE A 156 8.68 -11.58 0.55
C ILE A 156 9.58 -10.71 -0.32
N ILE A 157 10.77 -11.18 -0.60
CA ILE A 157 11.78 -10.42 -1.33
C ILE A 157 12.17 -11.10 -2.65
N ASN A 158 12.71 -10.31 -3.56
CA ASN A 158 13.42 -10.82 -4.73
C ASN A 158 14.88 -11.11 -4.34
N CYS A 159 15.25 -12.39 -4.29
CA CYS A 159 16.61 -12.82 -3.93
C CYS A 159 17.66 -12.52 -5.01
N ASP A 160 17.24 -12.24 -6.25
CA ASP A 160 18.13 -11.84 -7.35
C ASP A 160 18.51 -10.35 -7.27
N ASP A 161 17.83 -9.58 -6.42
CA ASP A 161 18.14 -8.17 -6.16
C ASP A 161 18.93 -8.03 -4.85
N ILE A 162 20.19 -7.65 -4.96
CA ILE A 162 21.15 -7.60 -3.82
C ILE A 162 20.64 -6.68 -2.71
N LEU A 163 20.03 -5.54 -3.05
CA LEU A 163 19.54 -4.58 -2.04
C LEU A 163 18.30 -5.12 -1.33
N SER A 164 17.39 -5.76 -2.05
CA SER A 164 16.24 -6.44 -1.43
C SER A 164 16.69 -7.56 -0.50
N TYR A 165 17.71 -8.34 -0.89
CA TYR A 165 18.29 -9.39 -0.05
C TYR A 165 18.93 -8.81 1.22
N SER A 166 19.74 -7.76 1.09
CA SER A 166 20.36 -7.09 2.24
C SER A 166 19.32 -6.51 3.22
N LEU A 167 18.17 -6.07 2.71
CA LEU A 167 17.07 -5.59 3.54
C LEU A 167 16.53 -6.72 4.44
N ALA A 168 16.36 -7.92 3.90
CA ALA A 168 15.87 -9.06 4.65
C ALA A 168 16.81 -9.46 5.79
N GLU A 169 18.14 -9.49 5.54
CA GLU A 169 19.13 -9.81 6.57
C GLU A 169 19.13 -8.81 7.74
N THR A 170 18.70 -7.57 7.51
CA THR A 170 18.65 -6.54 8.56
C THR A 170 17.33 -6.47 9.30
N SER A 171 16.32 -7.25 8.87
CA SER A 171 14.95 -7.22 9.40
C SER A 171 14.60 -8.46 10.24
N GLY A 172 15.52 -9.47 10.27
CA GLY A 172 15.36 -10.74 10.99
C GLY A 172 15.78 -10.70 12.44
#